data_141905c33741079cb59ec7477092bbe8
#
_entry.id   141905c33741079cb59ec7477092bbe8
#
_cell.length_a   1.000
_cell.length_b   1.000
_cell.length_c   1.000
_cell.angle_alpha   90.00
_cell.angle_beta   90.00
_cell.angle_gamma   90.00
#
_symmetry.space_group_name_H-M   'P 1'
#
loop_
_entity.id
_entity.type
_entity.pdbx_description
1 polymer ?
#
loop_
_entity_poly.entity_id
_entity_poly.type
_entity_poly.pdbx_seq_one_letter_code
_entity_poly.pdbx_strand_id
1 'polypeptide(L)'
;MNLQKMNTLSLTFGKALEASLRSGDKSFELPSRIVVAEICHRYADALFPLFYHSDRGSNFPRQTRVYLKHIEKLLTGQICCAIRLECHCQGRKVPRGIEKTARERVDLALESLPELARLLASDVDAAYSSDPAAAGLEQVLLSYPCIQAITVQRLAHRLYHLEIPYIPRMMTEAAHSHTGIDIHPGAAIGESFFIDHGTGVVIGETATIGNRVTLYHGVTLGAFNPLVKDDLGQLRRGQSNKRHPDLEDQVTVYPNATILGGQTRVGHHSVIGGNVWLTHSVVPYSKVVEKDPELLIHDGSPESLGIFTSAGAGI
;
A
#
# COMPACT_ATOMS: atom_id res chain seq x y z
N MET A 1 6.69 -37.08 -15.38
CA MET A 1 5.38 -37.03 -16.06
C MET A 1 5.64 -36.84 -17.55
N ASN A 2 5.02 -37.64 -18.42
CA ASN A 2 5.28 -37.51 -19.87
C ASN A 2 4.47 -36.32 -20.46
N LEU A 3 4.90 -35.84 -21.63
CA LEU A 3 4.34 -34.65 -22.31
C LEU A 3 2.83 -34.79 -22.59
N GLN A 4 2.37 -35.99 -22.89
CA GLN A 4 0.96 -36.29 -23.18
C GLN A 4 0.07 -36.11 -21.94
N LYS A 5 0.55 -36.53 -20.75
CA LYS A 5 -0.13 -36.36 -19.47
C LYS A 5 -0.16 -34.88 -19.05
N MET A 6 0.92 -34.11 -19.34
CA MET A 6 0.96 -32.66 -19.13
C MET A 6 -0.08 -31.94 -20.00
N ASN A 7 -0.15 -32.28 -21.29
CA ASN A 7 -1.14 -31.67 -22.19
C ASN A 7 -2.57 -31.97 -21.79
N THR A 8 -2.87 -33.20 -21.36
CA THR A 8 -4.20 -33.58 -20.86
C THR A 8 -4.56 -32.82 -19.60
N LEU A 9 -3.63 -32.69 -18.64
CA LEU A 9 -3.83 -31.92 -17.42
C LEU A 9 -4.06 -30.43 -17.71
N SER A 10 -3.27 -29.85 -18.61
CA SER A 10 -3.43 -28.45 -19.02
C SER A 10 -4.80 -28.19 -19.64
N LEU A 11 -5.28 -29.05 -20.50
CA LEU A 11 -6.61 -28.97 -21.13
C LEU A 11 -7.74 -29.14 -20.09
N THR A 12 -7.59 -30.11 -19.17
CA THR A 12 -8.59 -30.35 -18.12
C THR A 12 -8.66 -29.19 -17.12
N PHE A 13 -7.50 -28.67 -16.74
CA PHE A 13 -7.40 -27.48 -15.88
C PHE A 13 -7.99 -26.25 -16.56
N GLY A 14 -7.68 -26.01 -17.83
CA GLY A 14 -8.26 -24.93 -18.62
C GLY A 14 -9.81 -24.98 -18.65
N LYS A 15 -10.39 -26.16 -18.92
CA LYS A 15 -11.84 -26.36 -18.92
C LYS A 15 -12.47 -26.14 -17.54
N ALA A 16 -11.82 -26.59 -16.48
CA ALA A 16 -12.30 -26.38 -15.10
C ALA A 16 -12.27 -24.89 -14.73
N LEU A 17 -11.23 -24.17 -15.13
CA LEU A 17 -11.13 -22.72 -14.93
C LEU A 17 -12.21 -21.95 -15.71
N GLU A 18 -12.45 -22.33 -16.97
CA GLU A 18 -13.49 -21.73 -17.82
C GLU A 18 -14.89 -21.93 -17.21
N ALA A 19 -15.16 -23.10 -16.63
CA ALA A 19 -16.41 -23.37 -15.95
C ALA A 19 -16.59 -22.59 -14.64
N SER A 20 -15.48 -22.24 -13.97
CA SER A 20 -15.46 -21.52 -12.68
C SER A 20 -15.43 -20.01 -12.84
N LEU A 21 -14.84 -19.50 -13.91
CA LEU A 21 -14.78 -18.08 -14.23
C LEU A 21 -16.00 -17.73 -15.09
N ARG A 22 -16.85 -16.84 -14.59
CA ARG A 22 -18.08 -16.37 -15.30
C ARG A 22 -17.83 -15.63 -16.60
N SER A 23 -16.58 -15.51 -17.06
CA SER A 23 -16.20 -14.80 -18.29
C SER A 23 -15.83 -15.81 -19.38
N GLY A 24 -16.76 -16.08 -20.29
CA GLY A 24 -16.56 -17.00 -21.41
C GLY A 24 -15.83 -16.41 -22.64
N ASP A 25 -15.30 -15.20 -22.58
CA ASP A 25 -14.59 -14.58 -23.69
C ASP A 25 -13.08 -14.62 -23.47
N LYS A 26 -12.37 -15.35 -24.34
CA LYS A 26 -10.91 -15.60 -24.30
C LYS A 26 -10.10 -14.52 -25.04
N SER A 27 -10.73 -13.42 -25.45
CA SER A 27 -10.13 -12.51 -26.43
C SER A 27 -9.26 -11.40 -25.87
N PHE A 28 -9.03 -11.34 -24.54
CA PHE A 28 -8.20 -10.27 -23.94
C PHE A 28 -7.15 -10.81 -22.97
N GLU A 29 -6.02 -10.13 -22.96
CA GLU A 29 -4.90 -10.39 -22.05
C GLU A 29 -5.14 -9.68 -20.72
N LEU A 30 -5.00 -10.42 -19.61
CA LEU A 30 -5.10 -9.85 -18.26
C LEU A 30 -3.84 -9.04 -17.91
N PRO A 31 -3.95 -8.01 -17.07
CA PRO A 31 -2.78 -7.36 -16.50
C PRO A 31 -1.91 -8.37 -15.74
N SER A 32 -0.60 -8.30 -15.96
CA SER A 32 0.37 -9.25 -15.38
C SER A 32 0.89 -8.74 -14.04
N ARG A 33 0.75 -9.53 -12.98
CA ARG A 33 1.31 -9.24 -11.66
C ARG A 33 2.85 -9.10 -11.70
N ILE A 34 3.50 -9.93 -12.51
CA ILE A 34 4.97 -9.91 -12.66
C ILE A 34 5.42 -8.60 -13.29
N VAL A 35 4.75 -8.18 -14.37
CA VAL A 35 5.09 -6.93 -15.07
C VAL A 35 4.80 -5.72 -14.18
N VAL A 36 3.70 -5.74 -13.42
CA VAL A 36 3.38 -4.65 -12.49
C VAL A 36 4.42 -4.56 -11.36
N ALA A 37 4.88 -5.68 -10.81
CA ALA A 37 5.96 -5.69 -9.84
C ALA A 37 7.28 -5.16 -10.44
N GLU A 38 7.61 -5.54 -11.69
CA GLU A 38 8.76 -4.98 -12.41
C GLU A 38 8.65 -3.46 -12.57
N ILE A 39 7.47 -2.93 -12.90
CA ILE A 39 7.25 -1.47 -12.98
C ILE A 39 7.57 -0.80 -11.63
N CYS A 40 7.13 -1.37 -10.50
CA CYS A 40 7.43 -0.83 -9.17
C CYS A 40 8.94 -0.77 -8.89
N HIS A 41 9.69 -1.83 -9.21
CA HIS A 41 11.14 -1.84 -9.04
C HIS A 41 11.83 -0.81 -9.93
N ARG A 42 11.49 -0.76 -11.23
CA ARG A 42 12.07 0.20 -12.17
C ARG A 42 11.75 1.65 -11.80
N TYR A 43 10.59 1.88 -11.21
CA TYR A 43 10.21 3.19 -10.72
C TYR A 43 11.12 3.64 -9.55
N ALA A 44 11.36 2.77 -8.58
CA ALA A 44 12.30 3.05 -7.50
C ALA A 44 13.71 3.31 -8.04
N ASP A 45 14.20 2.48 -8.98
CA ASP A 45 15.48 2.68 -9.66
C ASP A 45 15.59 4.01 -10.40
N ALA A 46 14.49 4.51 -10.97
CA ALA A 46 14.46 5.79 -11.67
C ALA A 46 14.48 7.00 -10.72
N LEU A 47 13.92 6.85 -9.53
CA LEU A 47 13.85 7.93 -8.54
C LEU A 47 15.13 8.09 -7.73
N PHE A 48 15.79 6.97 -7.38
CA PHE A 48 16.97 6.97 -6.53
C PHE A 48 18.21 6.35 -7.18
N PRO A 49 18.54 6.68 -8.46
CA PRO A 49 19.62 6.02 -9.18
C PRO A 49 21.00 6.24 -8.54
N LEU A 50 21.19 7.33 -7.77
CA LEU A 50 22.44 7.58 -7.04
C LEU A 50 22.69 6.52 -5.94
N PHE A 51 21.65 5.87 -5.45
CA PHE A 51 21.74 4.87 -4.39
C PHE A 51 21.72 3.46 -4.95
N TYR A 52 20.99 3.21 -6.03
CA TYR A 52 20.82 1.87 -6.60
C TYR A 52 21.87 1.53 -7.66
N HIS A 53 22.60 2.52 -8.20
CA HIS A 53 23.63 2.30 -9.23
C HIS A 53 24.99 2.87 -8.82
N SER A 54 26.02 2.06 -8.98
CA SER A 54 27.41 2.42 -8.66
C SER A 54 28.00 3.50 -9.55
N ASP A 55 27.42 3.78 -10.71
CA ASP A 55 27.89 4.76 -11.68
C ASP A 55 27.33 6.16 -11.40
N ARG A 56 28.02 6.89 -10.52
CA ARG A 56 27.68 8.27 -10.11
C ARG A 56 28.10 9.34 -11.14
N GLY A 57 28.46 8.93 -12.37
CA GLY A 57 29.06 9.82 -13.36
C GLY A 57 28.07 10.60 -14.24
N SER A 58 28.58 11.19 -15.31
CA SER A 58 27.88 11.99 -16.32
C SER A 58 26.74 11.26 -17.07
N ASN A 59 26.57 9.97 -16.84
CA ASN A 59 25.55 9.14 -17.48
C ASN A 59 24.17 9.12 -16.79
N PHE A 60 24.04 9.76 -15.63
CA PHE A 60 22.79 9.81 -14.85
C PHE A 60 21.55 10.15 -15.69
N PRO A 61 21.50 11.25 -16.47
CA PRO A 61 20.32 11.56 -17.28
C PRO A 61 20.01 10.51 -18.36
N ARG A 62 21.06 9.83 -18.86
CA ARG A 62 20.89 8.77 -19.88
C ARG A 62 20.27 7.51 -19.29
N GLN A 63 20.72 7.09 -18.11
CA GLN A 63 20.18 5.91 -17.42
C GLN A 63 18.74 6.13 -17.01
N THR A 64 18.43 7.26 -16.35
CA THR A 64 17.06 7.63 -15.98
C THR A 64 16.14 7.61 -17.20
N ARG A 65 16.57 8.15 -18.34
CA ARG A 65 15.81 8.11 -19.60
C ARG A 65 15.51 6.67 -20.06
N VAL A 66 16.43 5.75 -19.89
CA VAL A 66 16.23 4.33 -20.26
C VAL A 66 15.16 3.71 -19.35
N TYR A 67 15.24 3.93 -18.04
CA TYR A 67 14.22 3.44 -17.09
C TYR A 67 12.85 4.03 -17.38
N LEU A 68 12.75 5.34 -17.56
CA LEU A 68 11.47 6.01 -17.85
C LEU A 68 10.82 5.49 -19.15
N LYS A 69 11.60 5.30 -20.22
CA LYS A 69 11.08 4.71 -21.46
C LYS A 69 10.62 3.25 -21.27
N HIS A 70 11.30 2.50 -20.43
CA HIS A 70 10.90 1.14 -20.14
C HIS A 70 9.60 1.10 -19.33
N ILE A 71 9.49 1.94 -18.29
CA ILE A 71 8.28 2.12 -17.49
C ILE A 71 7.11 2.57 -18.38
N GLU A 72 7.29 3.60 -19.21
CA GLU A 72 6.28 4.09 -20.16
C GLU A 72 5.71 2.94 -21.00
N LYS A 73 6.59 2.14 -21.60
CA LYS A 73 6.20 1.00 -22.46
C LYS A 73 5.41 -0.06 -21.68
N LEU A 74 5.95 -0.50 -20.53
CA LEU A 74 5.32 -1.54 -19.73
C LEU A 74 3.97 -1.06 -19.16
N LEU A 75 3.95 0.13 -18.59
CA LEU A 75 2.77 0.69 -17.95
C LEU A 75 1.65 0.93 -18.97
N THR A 76 1.97 1.49 -20.15
CA THR A 76 1.01 1.65 -21.24
C THR A 76 0.37 0.31 -21.63
N GLY A 77 1.17 -0.75 -21.78
CA GLY A 77 0.67 -2.09 -22.09
C GLY A 77 -0.28 -2.62 -21.01
N GLN A 78 0.12 -2.52 -19.74
CA GLN A 78 -0.69 -3.00 -18.62
C GLN A 78 -2.00 -2.19 -18.46
N ILE A 79 -1.97 -0.88 -18.68
CA ILE A 79 -3.18 -0.03 -18.68
C ILE A 79 -4.13 -0.43 -19.79
N CYS A 80 -3.63 -0.74 -21.00
CA CYS A 80 -4.46 -1.24 -22.09
C CYS A 80 -5.16 -2.55 -21.70
N CYS A 81 -4.44 -3.50 -21.09
CA CYS A 81 -5.02 -4.75 -20.60
C CYS A 81 -6.10 -4.46 -19.52
N ALA A 82 -5.80 -3.56 -18.57
CA ALA A 82 -6.70 -3.19 -17.49
C ALA A 82 -8.02 -2.55 -18.00
N ILE A 83 -7.94 -1.64 -18.96
CA ILE A 83 -9.13 -1.00 -19.55
C ILE A 83 -9.96 -2.02 -20.36
N ARG A 84 -9.32 -2.93 -21.12
CA ARG A 84 -10.03 -4.01 -21.83
C ARG A 84 -10.80 -4.90 -20.84
N LEU A 85 -10.13 -5.31 -19.76
CA LEU A 85 -10.74 -6.12 -18.69
C LEU A 85 -11.93 -5.38 -18.06
N GLU A 86 -11.77 -4.11 -17.69
CA GLU A 86 -12.86 -3.33 -17.11
C GLU A 86 -14.06 -3.21 -18.06
N CYS A 87 -13.82 -2.89 -19.34
CA CYS A 87 -14.87 -2.85 -20.34
C CYS A 87 -15.60 -4.19 -20.47
N HIS A 88 -14.86 -5.29 -20.47
CA HIS A 88 -15.44 -6.64 -20.51
C HIS A 88 -16.32 -6.90 -19.28
N CYS A 89 -15.80 -6.67 -18.08
CA CYS A 89 -16.55 -6.88 -16.84
C CYS A 89 -17.84 -6.05 -16.74
N GLN A 90 -17.85 -4.88 -17.40
CA GLN A 90 -19.00 -3.97 -17.43
C GLN A 90 -19.90 -4.14 -18.67
N GLY A 91 -19.63 -5.14 -19.53
CA GLY A 91 -20.36 -5.35 -20.78
C GLY A 91 -20.25 -4.19 -21.78
N ARG A 92 -19.20 -3.37 -21.67
CA ARG A 92 -18.94 -2.20 -22.53
C ARG A 92 -18.00 -2.56 -23.69
N LYS A 93 -18.16 -1.90 -24.82
CA LYS A 93 -17.22 -2.02 -25.94
C LYS A 93 -15.91 -1.30 -25.59
N VAL A 94 -14.79 -1.91 -25.95
CA VAL A 94 -13.46 -1.29 -25.80
C VAL A 94 -13.40 -0.02 -26.67
N PRO A 95 -13.01 1.14 -26.12
CA PRO A 95 -12.91 2.39 -26.87
C PRO A 95 -11.88 2.30 -27.99
N ARG A 96 -12.16 2.98 -29.12
CA ARG A 96 -11.16 3.15 -30.18
C ARG A 96 -10.03 4.05 -29.63
N GLY A 97 -8.78 3.72 -29.97
CA GLY A 97 -7.62 4.54 -29.55
C GLY A 97 -7.17 4.33 -28.10
N ILE A 98 -7.53 3.19 -27.50
CA ILE A 98 -7.16 2.82 -26.12
C ILE A 98 -5.66 3.02 -25.81
N GLU A 99 -4.76 2.73 -26.79
CA GLU A 99 -3.31 2.91 -26.62
C GLU A 99 -2.94 4.39 -26.48
N LYS A 100 -3.59 5.27 -27.24
CA LYS A 100 -3.40 6.72 -27.13
C LYS A 100 -3.83 7.21 -25.74
N THR A 101 -5.02 6.83 -25.31
CA THR A 101 -5.54 7.19 -23.97
C THR A 101 -4.65 6.64 -22.85
N ALA A 102 -4.18 5.40 -22.96
CA ALA A 102 -3.26 4.81 -21.99
C ALA A 102 -1.93 5.58 -21.94
N ARG A 103 -1.37 5.94 -23.09
CA ARG A 103 -0.13 6.71 -23.17
C ARG A 103 -0.28 8.10 -22.57
N GLU A 104 -1.34 8.83 -22.90
CA GLU A 104 -1.64 10.15 -22.33
C GLU A 104 -1.71 10.10 -20.80
N ARG A 105 -2.32 9.06 -20.21
CA ARG A 105 -2.36 8.87 -18.75
C ARG A 105 -0.99 8.55 -18.17
N VAL A 106 -0.17 7.76 -18.88
CA VAL A 106 1.21 7.47 -18.48
C VAL A 106 2.05 8.73 -18.51
N ASP A 107 1.95 9.53 -19.57
CA ASP A 107 2.67 10.80 -19.70
C ASP A 107 2.34 11.73 -18.52
N LEU A 108 1.07 11.92 -18.19
CA LEU A 108 0.63 12.70 -17.02
C LEU A 108 1.16 12.15 -15.69
N ALA A 109 1.29 10.83 -15.56
CA ALA A 109 1.89 10.22 -14.38
C ALA A 109 3.40 10.46 -14.31
N LEU A 110 4.10 10.34 -15.43
CA LEU A 110 5.54 10.58 -15.50
C LEU A 110 5.91 12.07 -15.33
N GLU A 111 5.07 12.99 -15.78
CA GLU A 111 5.23 14.42 -15.55
C GLU A 111 5.19 14.79 -14.06
N SER A 112 4.54 14.00 -13.21
CA SER A 112 4.53 14.22 -11.76
C SER A 112 5.80 13.74 -11.03
N LEU A 113 6.72 13.07 -11.71
CA LEU A 113 7.93 12.49 -11.08
C LEU A 113 8.78 13.48 -10.28
N PRO A 114 9.01 14.73 -10.71
CA PRO A 114 9.76 15.68 -9.89
C PRO A 114 9.11 15.99 -8.55
N GLU A 115 7.78 16.10 -8.51
CA GLU A 115 7.02 16.29 -7.27
C GLU A 115 7.09 15.04 -6.39
N LEU A 116 6.89 13.86 -6.97
CA LEU A 116 6.98 12.59 -6.25
C LEU A 116 8.38 12.37 -5.66
N ALA A 117 9.43 12.72 -6.40
CA ALA A 117 10.81 12.66 -5.90
C ALA A 117 11.03 13.60 -4.70
N ARG A 118 10.47 14.82 -4.73
CA ARG A 118 10.52 15.75 -3.60
C ARG A 118 9.81 15.19 -2.37
N LEU A 119 8.62 14.63 -2.54
CA LEU A 119 7.86 14.00 -1.46
C LEU A 119 8.64 12.83 -0.85
N LEU A 120 9.19 11.96 -1.68
CA LEU A 120 9.98 10.81 -1.23
C LEU A 120 11.27 11.22 -0.51
N ALA A 121 11.93 12.29 -0.96
CA ALA A 121 13.07 12.84 -0.24
C ALA A 121 12.67 13.30 1.16
N SER A 122 11.50 13.94 1.31
CA SER A 122 10.99 14.34 2.63
C SER A 122 10.61 13.14 3.52
N ASP A 123 10.15 12.04 2.93
CA ASP A 123 9.84 10.80 3.67
C ASP A 123 11.12 10.11 4.17
N VAL A 124 12.17 10.09 3.34
CA VAL A 124 13.50 9.56 3.72
C VAL A 124 14.11 10.38 4.85
N ASP A 125 14.02 11.70 4.77
CA ASP A 125 14.49 12.64 5.79
C ASP A 125 13.74 12.44 7.12
N ALA A 126 12.41 12.24 7.05
CA ALA A 126 11.58 11.96 8.22
C ALA A 126 11.96 10.63 8.88
N ALA A 127 12.21 9.58 8.10
CA ALA A 127 12.65 8.29 8.60
C ALA A 127 14.01 8.39 9.29
N TYR A 128 14.98 9.05 8.67
CA TYR A 128 16.31 9.26 9.24
C TYR A 128 16.26 10.08 10.55
N SER A 129 15.44 11.13 10.57
CA SER A 129 15.34 12.03 11.73
C SER A 129 14.58 11.42 12.90
N SER A 130 13.70 10.44 12.65
CA SER A 130 12.82 9.84 13.65
C SER A 130 13.35 8.51 14.20
N ASP A 131 14.29 7.87 13.53
CA ASP A 131 14.88 6.61 13.98
C ASP A 131 16.31 6.80 14.46
N PRO A 132 16.57 6.72 15.80
CA PRO A 132 17.91 6.86 16.34
C PRO A 132 18.87 5.71 15.94
N ALA A 133 18.34 4.60 15.39
CA ALA A 133 19.16 3.48 14.90
C ALA A 133 19.63 3.68 13.45
N ALA A 134 19.13 4.71 12.74
CA ALA A 134 19.53 5.01 11.37
C ALA A 134 20.96 5.58 11.32
N ALA A 135 21.90 4.84 10.72
CA ALA A 135 23.29 5.28 10.59
C ALA A 135 23.50 6.35 9.48
N GLY A 136 22.54 6.51 8.56
CA GLY A 136 22.57 7.49 7.48
C GLY A 136 21.39 7.34 6.53
N LEU A 137 21.21 8.32 5.66
CA LEU A 137 20.14 8.34 4.64
C LEU A 137 20.25 7.13 3.69
N GLU A 138 21.47 6.70 3.38
CA GLU A 138 21.73 5.54 2.52
C GLU A 138 21.18 4.25 3.13
N GLN A 139 21.32 4.07 4.45
CA GLN A 139 20.76 2.91 5.14
C GLN A 139 19.23 2.93 5.07
N VAL A 140 18.61 4.07 5.29
CA VAL A 140 17.15 4.24 5.20
C VAL A 140 16.67 3.85 3.80
N LEU A 141 17.29 4.39 2.75
CA LEU A 141 16.93 4.11 1.37
C LEU A 141 17.10 2.64 0.98
N LEU A 142 18.17 2.01 1.43
CA LEU A 142 18.54 0.67 0.99
C LEU A 142 17.85 -0.45 1.79
N SER A 143 17.39 -0.17 3.02
CA SER A 143 16.96 -1.24 3.90
C SER A 143 15.58 -1.05 4.55
N TYR A 144 15.00 0.15 4.56
CA TYR A 144 13.73 0.37 5.25
C TYR A 144 12.53 -0.04 4.38
N PRO A 145 11.73 -1.04 4.80
CA PRO A 145 10.56 -1.48 4.04
C PRO A 145 9.54 -0.37 3.80
N CYS A 146 9.40 0.57 4.75
CA CYS A 146 8.47 1.68 4.62
C CYS A 146 8.78 2.58 3.41
N ILE A 147 10.06 2.82 3.10
CA ILE A 147 10.46 3.62 1.94
C ILE A 147 10.02 2.94 0.64
N GLN A 148 10.16 1.61 0.57
CA GLN A 148 9.68 0.85 -0.58
C GLN A 148 8.15 0.93 -0.71
N ALA A 149 7.41 0.77 0.38
CA ALA A 149 5.95 0.82 0.39
C ALA A 149 5.42 2.21 0.00
N ILE A 150 5.99 3.29 0.57
CA ILE A 150 5.60 4.67 0.30
C ILE A 150 5.96 5.06 -1.15
N THR A 151 7.14 4.65 -1.65
CA THR A 151 7.55 4.90 -3.03
C THR A 151 6.51 4.37 -4.01
N VAL A 152 6.10 3.13 -3.84
CA VAL A 152 5.07 2.51 -4.70
C VAL A 152 3.71 3.18 -4.51
N GLN A 153 3.33 3.47 -3.26
CA GLN A 153 2.04 4.10 -2.96
C GLN A 153 1.89 5.46 -3.63
N ARG A 154 2.90 6.33 -3.59
CA ARG A 154 2.82 7.68 -4.17
C ARG A 154 2.56 7.63 -5.68
N LEU A 155 3.24 6.74 -6.43
CA LEU A 155 2.95 6.55 -7.85
C LEU A 155 1.55 5.93 -8.06
N ALA A 156 1.22 4.89 -7.29
CA ALA A 156 -0.07 4.23 -7.38
C ALA A 156 -1.23 5.19 -7.08
N HIS A 157 -1.06 6.11 -6.13
CA HIS A 157 -2.00 7.18 -5.81
C HIS A 157 -2.21 8.11 -7.00
N ARG A 158 -1.13 8.51 -7.68
CA ARG A 158 -1.23 9.33 -8.90
C ARG A 158 -2.02 8.61 -9.99
N LEU A 159 -1.71 7.33 -10.24
CA LEU A 159 -2.42 6.51 -11.23
C LEU A 159 -3.89 6.28 -10.85
N TYR A 160 -4.18 6.15 -9.55
CA TYR A 160 -5.54 6.02 -9.04
C TYR A 160 -6.39 7.26 -9.37
N HIS A 161 -5.85 8.46 -9.17
CA HIS A 161 -6.51 9.73 -9.52
C HIS A 161 -6.61 9.99 -11.02
N LEU A 162 -5.81 9.31 -11.83
CA LEU A 162 -5.97 9.27 -13.28
C LEU A 162 -7.02 8.23 -13.73
N GLU A 163 -7.78 7.66 -12.79
CA GLU A 163 -8.84 6.68 -13.05
C GLU A 163 -8.36 5.45 -13.84
N ILE A 164 -7.13 4.99 -13.54
CA ILE A 164 -6.58 3.77 -14.13
C ILE A 164 -7.13 2.57 -13.35
N PRO A 165 -7.85 1.65 -14.01
CA PRO A 165 -8.43 0.50 -13.32
C PRO A 165 -7.36 -0.53 -12.95
N TYR A 166 -7.53 -1.22 -11.83
CA TYR A 166 -6.76 -2.35 -11.31
C TYR A 166 -5.27 -2.08 -11.02
N ILE A 167 -4.52 -1.43 -11.93
CA ILE A 167 -3.07 -1.27 -11.86
C ILE A 167 -2.62 -0.61 -10.53
N PRO A 168 -3.23 0.50 -10.06
CA PRO A 168 -2.81 1.12 -8.79
C PRO A 168 -2.90 0.14 -7.61
N ARG A 169 -3.98 -0.63 -7.51
CA ARG A 169 -4.13 -1.62 -6.44
C ARG A 169 -3.15 -2.79 -6.60
N MET A 170 -2.91 -3.26 -7.83
CA MET A 170 -1.90 -4.30 -8.08
C MET A 170 -0.49 -3.86 -7.66
N MET A 171 -0.15 -2.59 -7.83
CA MET A 171 1.12 -2.02 -7.40
C MET A 171 1.25 -2.03 -5.88
N THR A 172 0.24 -1.54 -5.16
CA THR A 172 0.28 -1.50 -3.68
C THR A 172 0.21 -2.90 -3.08
N GLU A 173 -0.48 -3.87 -3.70
CA GLU A 173 -0.43 -5.28 -3.28
C GLU A 173 0.95 -5.93 -3.51
N ALA A 174 1.65 -5.55 -4.58
CA ALA A 174 3.03 -5.99 -4.79
C ALA A 174 3.95 -5.46 -3.67
N ALA A 175 3.81 -4.20 -3.28
CA ALA A 175 4.55 -3.61 -2.17
C ALA A 175 4.17 -4.27 -0.83
N HIS A 176 2.87 -4.46 -0.56
CA HIS A 176 2.36 -5.14 0.63
C HIS A 176 2.96 -6.53 0.80
N SER A 177 3.00 -7.32 -0.25
CA SER A 177 3.54 -8.69 -0.21
C SER A 177 5.03 -8.75 0.17
N HIS A 178 5.80 -7.69 -0.07
CA HIS A 178 7.23 -7.61 0.26
C HIS A 178 7.50 -6.98 1.61
N THR A 179 6.66 -6.01 2.03
CA THR A 179 6.95 -5.15 3.19
C THR A 179 6.06 -5.45 4.39
N GLY A 180 4.95 -6.15 4.20
CA GLY A 180 3.92 -6.31 5.24
C GLY A 180 3.12 -5.03 5.52
N ILE A 181 3.24 -3.99 4.66
CA ILE A 181 2.58 -2.68 4.81
C ILE A 181 1.49 -2.57 3.73
N ASP A 182 0.22 -2.58 4.12
CA ASP A 182 -0.94 -2.43 3.22
C ASP A 182 -1.42 -0.99 3.19
N ILE A 183 -1.11 -0.27 2.10
CA ILE A 183 -1.62 1.09 1.88
C ILE A 183 -2.48 1.09 0.63
N HIS A 184 -3.76 1.43 0.76
CA HIS A 184 -4.62 1.55 -0.41
C HIS A 184 -4.19 2.73 -1.30
N PRO A 185 -4.16 2.59 -2.64
CA PRO A 185 -3.72 3.69 -3.52
C PRO A 185 -4.60 4.94 -3.44
N GLY A 186 -5.85 4.82 -2.97
CA GLY A 186 -6.74 5.95 -2.72
C GLY A 186 -6.41 6.78 -1.48
N ALA A 187 -5.60 6.28 -0.55
CA ALA A 187 -5.21 7.01 0.65
C ALA A 187 -4.39 8.26 0.29
N ALA A 188 -4.80 9.42 0.82
CA ALA A 188 -4.09 10.68 0.66
C ALA A 188 -3.06 10.84 1.79
N ILE A 189 -1.78 11.01 1.42
CA ILE A 189 -0.67 11.07 2.38
C ILE A 189 0.17 12.33 2.11
N GLY A 190 0.31 13.17 3.13
CA GLY A 190 1.14 14.39 3.12
C GLY A 190 2.64 14.11 2.99
N GLU A 191 3.45 15.14 3.20
CA GLU A 191 4.91 15.05 3.14
C GLU A 191 5.53 14.65 4.48
N SER A 192 6.77 14.18 4.44
CA SER A 192 7.51 13.75 5.63
C SER A 192 6.78 12.65 6.42
N PHE A 193 6.19 11.70 5.71
CA PHE A 193 5.47 10.58 6.31
C PHE A 193 6.45 9.44 6.61
N PHE A 194 6.38 8.91 7.83
CA PHE A 194 7.24 7.81 8.27
C PHE A 194 6.44 6.67 8.86
N ILE A 195 6.81 5.44 8.52
CA ILE A 195 6.32 4.22 9.16
C ILE A 195 7.51 3.49 9.75
N ASP A 196 7.56 3.37 11.08
CA ASP A 196 8.61 2.65 11.79
C ASP A 196 8.28 1.15 11.87
N HIS A 197 9.25 0.29 11.51
CA HIS A 197 9.14 -1.17 11.32
C HIS A 197 8.11 -1.59 10.27
N GLY A 198 6.89 -1.20 10.40
CA GLY A 198 5.81 -1.21 9.41
C GLY A 198 5.00 -2.49 9.29
N THR A 199 5.49 -3.64 9.69
CA THR A 199 4.75 -4.91 9.56
C THR A 199 3.35 -4.81 10.16
N GLY A 200 2.32 -5.17 9.38
CA GLY A 200 0.93 -5.16 9.82
C GLY A 200 0.25 -3.80 9.80
N VAL A 201 0.89 -2.76 9.28
CA VAL A 201 0.21 -1.46 9.04
C VAL A 201 -0.83 -1.62 7.94
N VAL A 202 -2.04 -1.10 8.18
CA VAL A 202 -3.14 -1.07 7.21
C VAL A 202 -3.69 0.36 7.10
N ILE A 203 -3.65 0.94 5.90
CA ILE A 203 -4.19 2.27 5.61
C ILE A 203 -5.26 2.15 4.52
N GLY A 204 -6.52 2.40 4.90
CA GLY A 204 -7.67 2.21 4.03
C GLY A 204 -7.86 3.31 2.98
N GLU A 205 -8.67 3.02 1.97
CA GLU A 205 -8.88 3.81 0.74
C GLU A 205 -9.15 5.30 0.96
N THR A 206 -9.98 5.63 1.94
CA THR A 206 -10.43 7.01 2.14
C THR A 206 -9.74 7.68 3.34
N ALA A 207 -8.63 7.10 3.83
CA ALA A 207 -7.83 7.75 4.87
C ALA A 207 -7.15 9.01 4.33
N THR A 208 -7.08 10.04 5.17
CA THR A 208 -6.30 11.25 4.90
C THR A 208 -5.26 11.39 6.01
N ILE A 209 -4.00 11.53 5.62
CA ILE A 209 -2.88 11.65 6.54
C ILE A 209 -2.17 12.97 6.22
N GLY A 210 -2.05 13.83 7.22
CA GLY A 210 -1.37 15.12 7.13
C GLY A 210 0.15 15.00 7.00
N ASN A 211 0.84 16.11 7.20
CA ASN A 211 2.29 16.19 7.10
C ASN A 211 2.96 15.74 8.40
N ARG A 212 4.17 15.18 8.30
CA ARG A 212 5.00 14.76 9.44
C ARG A 212 4.29 13.81 10.40
N VAL A 213 3.49 12.91 9.85
CA VAL A 213 2.82 11.85 10.63
C VAL A 213 3.75 10.65 10.73
N THR A 214 3.82 10.07 11.93
CA THR A 214 4.57 8.83 12.19
C THR A 214 3.63 7.73 12.64
N LEU A 215 3.70 6.59 11.96
CA LEU A 215 3.00 5.37 12.35
C LEU A 215 4.00 4.29 12.74
N TYR A 216 3.67 3.51 13.75
CA TYR A 216 4.43 2.32 14.10
C TYR A 216 3.77 1.05 13.53
N HIS A 217 4.46 -0.08 13.65
CA HIS A 217 3.96 -1.37 13.17
C HIS A 217 2.57 -1.71 13.75
N GLY A 218 1.80 -2.51 13.00
CA GLY A 218 0.48 -2.98 13.42
C GLY A 218 -0.62 -1.91 13.47
N VAL A 219 -0.33 -0.65 13.14
CA VAL A 219 -1.34 0.42 13.14
C VAL A 219 -2.36 0.17 12.04
N THR A 220 -3.65 0.29 12.39
CA THR A 220 -4.76 0.17 11.45
C THR A 220 -5.56 1.46 11.36
N LEU A 221 -5.64 2.05 10.16
CA LEU A 221 -6.56 3.13 9.81
C LEU A 221 -7.71 2.54 8.99
N GLY A 222 -8.75 2.06 9.68
CA GLY A 222 -9.77 1.18 9.14
C GLY A 222 -11.17 1.79 9.06
N ALA A 223 -12.09 1.04 8.46
CA ALA A 223 -13.52 1.38 8.47
C ALA A 223 -14.18 0.79 9.72
N PHE A 224 -14.99 1.59 10.41
CA PHE A 224 -15.78 1.12 11.56
C PHE A 224 -16.85 0.11 11.11
N ASN A 225 -17.53 0.41 10.01
CA ASN A 225 -18.45 -0.52 9.37
C ASN A 225 -18.18 -0.59 7.87
N PRO A 226 -17.38 -1.57 7.41
CA PRO A 226 -17.04 -1.70 6.00
C PRO A 226 -18.20 -2.21 5.13
N LEU A 227 -19.25 -2.76 5.74
CA LEU A 227 -20.36 -3.41 5.06
C LEU A 227 -21.57 -2.50 4.85
N VAL A 228 -21.38 -1.19 4.75
CA VAL A 228 -22.47 -0.24 4.45
C VAL A 228 -23.04 -0.54 3.07
N LYS A 229 -24.34 -0.76 3.02
CA LYS A 229 -25.09 -1.02 1.79
C LYS A 229 -25.82 0.24 1.32
N ASP A 230 -26.03 0.33 0.02
CA ASP A 230 -26.89 1.31 -0.62
C ASP A 230 -28.37 0.87 -0.55
N ASP A 231 -29.25 1.69 -1.12
CA ASP A 231 -30.70 1.45 -1.14
C ASP A 231 -31.09 0.20 -1.97
N LEU A 232 -30.19 -0.29 -2.80
CA LEU A 232 -30.34 -1.53 -3.58
C LEU A 232 -29.74 -2.75 -2.87
N GLY A 233 -29.26 -2.60 -1.63
CA GLY A 233 -28.62 -3.66 -0.86
C GLY A 233 -27.21 -4.02 -1.30
N GLN A 234 -26.59 -3.22 -2.20
CA GLN A 234 -25.22 -3.43 -2.66
C GLN A 234 -24.22 -2.69 -1.76
N LEU A 235 -23.02 -3.26 -1.60
CA LEU A 235 -21.96 -2.60 -0.82
C LEU A 235 -21.58 -1.26 -1.48
N ARG A 236 -21.62 -0.18 -0.69
CA ARG A 236 -21.09 1.12 -1.13
C ARG A 236 -19.59 1.02 -1.32
N ARG A 237 -19.11 1.41 -2.50
CA ARG A 237 -17.71 1.30 -2.91
C ARG A 237 -17.15 2.67 -3.30
N GLY A 238 -15.82 2.78 -3.30
CA GLY A 238 -15.08 3.94 -3.82
C GLY A 238 -14.99 5.12 -2.87
N GLN A 239 -14.38 6.19 -3.35
CA GLN A 239 -14.05 7.41 -2.58
C GLN A 239 -15.27 8.19 -2.06
N SER A 240 -16.40 8.10 -2.76
CA SER A 240 -17.65 8.76 -2.33
C SER A 240 -18.17 8.27 -0.97
N ASN A 241 -17.67 7.13 -0.50
CA ASN A 241 -18.02 6.56 0.81
C ASN A 241 -16.86 6.74 1.78
N LYS A 242 -16.71 7.93 2.37
CA LYS A 242 -15.72 8.20 3.41
C LYS A 242 -15.96 7.29 4.61
N ARG A 243 -15.00 6.37 4.86
CA ARG A 243 -15.12 5.32 5.88
C ARG A 243 -13.86 5.08 6.72
N HIS A 244 -12.76 5.74 6.36
CA HIS A 244 -11.47 5.65 7.07
C HIS A 244 -11.12 6.99 7.72
N PRO A 245 -10.37 6.99 8.83
CA PRO A 245 -10.11 8.19 9.62
C PRO A 245 -9.21 9.22 8.92
N ASP A 246 -9.18 10.41 9.48
CA ASP A 246 -8.26 11.48 9.17
C ASP A 246 -7.25 11.68 10.31
N LEU A 247 -5.97 11.73 9.96
CA LEU A 247 -4.90 12.16 10.85
C LEU A 247 -4.42 13.55 10.38
N GLU A 248 -4.44 14.53 11.27
CA GLU A 248 -3.90 15.87 10.99
C GLU A 248 -2.36 15.86 11.08
N ASP A 249 -1.73 17.03 10.89
CA ASP A 249 -0.27 17.17 10.87
C ASP A 249 0.38 16.77 12.21
N GLN A 250 1.57 16.18 12.14
CA GLN A 250 2.41 15.86 13.29
C GLN A 250 1.74 14.90 14.31
N VAL A 251 0.87 14.03 13.84
CA VAL A 251 0.29 12.96 14.67
C VAL A 251 1.26 11.78 14.74
N THR A 252 1.41 11.22 15.93
CA THR A 252 2.17 9.98 16.16
C THR A 252 1.22 8.89 16.65
N VAL A 253 1.25 7.73 15.98
CA VAL A 253 0.43 6.56 16.33
C VAL A 253 1.33 5.39 16.67
N TYR A 254 1.30 4.97 17.93
CA TYR A 254 2.15 3.91 18.48
C TYR A 254 1.66 2.50 18.09
N PRO A 255 2.49 1.46 18.33
CA PRO A 255 2.26 0.12 17.82
C PRO A 255 0.87 -0.45 18.12
N ASN A 256 0.31 -1.16 17.13
CA ASN A 256 -0.96 -1.90 17.21
C ASN A 256 -2.20 -1.04 17.52
N ALA A 257 -2.10 0.28 17.51
CA ALA A 257 -3.28 1.13 17.66
C ALA A 257 -4.22 0.96 16.45
N THR A 258 -5.52 0.91 16.72
CA THR A 258 -6.57 0.78 15.70
C THR A 258 -7.47 2.00 15.76
N ILE A 259 -7.51 2.76 14.65
CA ILE A 259 -8.33 3.98 14.52
C ILE A 259 -9.35 3.72 13.42
N LEU A 260 -10.64 3.82 13.74
CA LEU A 260 -11.74 3.42 12.85
C LEU A 260 -12.73 4.54 12.61
N GLY A 261 -13.24 4.57 11.37
CA GLY A 261 -14.41 5.34 11.00
C GLY A 261 -14.13 6.63 10.23
N GLY A 262 -14.94 6.90 9.23
CA GLY A 262 -14.78 8.06 8.33
C GLY A 262 -15.07 9.41 8.95
N GLN A 263 -15.67 9.44 10.13
CA GLN A 263 -15.90 10.66 10.92
C GLN A 263 -14.85 10.87 12.00
N THR A 264 -13.98 9.88 12.21
CA THR A 264 -12.91 9.93 13.21
C THR A 264 -11.77 10.80 12.71
N ARG A 265 -11.44 11.84 13.44
CA ARG A 265 -10.33 12.75 13.16
C ARG A 265 -9.41 12.83 14.38
N VAL A 266 -8.13 12.63 14.16
CA VAL A 266 -7.09 12.85 15.15
C VAL A 266 -6.46 14.21 14.91
N GLY A 267 -6.68 15.15 15.85
CA GLY A 267 -6.18 16.52 15.76
C GLY A 267 -4.65 16.59 15.78
N HIS A 268 -4.11 17.62 15.16
CA HIS A 268 -2.66 17.78 14.98
C HIS A 268 -1.86 17.74 16.31
N HIS A 269 -0.60 17.32 16.23
CA HIS A 269 0.30 17.15 17.38
C HIS A 269 -0.21 16.16 18.45
N SER A 270 -1.15 15.30 18.11
CA SER A 270 -1.66 14.30 19.03
C SER A 270 -0.84 13.02 19.01
N VAL A 271 -0.84 12.32 20.13
CA VAL A 271 -0.16 11.03 20.31
C VAL A 271 -1.21 9.99 20.68
N ILE A 272 -1.30 8.93 19.87
CA ILE A 272 -2.13 7.76 20.15
C ILE A 272 -1.20 6.63 20.63
N GLY A 273 -1.43 6.19 21.86
CA GLY A 273 -0.64 5.12 22.51
C GLY A 273 -0.82 3.76 21.85
N GLY A 274 0.08 2.84 22.19
CA GLY A 274 0.01 1.47 21.67
C GLY A 274 -1.26 0.74 22.13
N ASN A 275 -1.74 -0.16 21.27
CA ASN A 275 -2.95 -0.98 21.46
C ASN A 275 -4.27 -0.21 21.62
N VAL A 276 -4.27 1.12 21.52
CA VAL A 276 -5.48 1.95 21.64
C VAL A 276 -6.48 1.61 20.54
N TRP A 277 -7.75 1.39 20.94
CA TRP A 277 -8.89 1.24 20.05
C TRP A 277 -9.69 2.53 19.99
N LEU A 278 -9.52 3.35 18.94
CA LEU A 278 -10.11 4.67 18.82
C LEU A 278 -11.20 4.71 17.74
N THR A 279 -12.42 5.11 18.09
CA THR A 279 -13.58 5.18 17.18
C THR A 279 -14.25 6.55 17.12
N HIS A 280 -13.66 7.56 17.76
CA HIS A 280 -14.15 8.93 17.81
C HIS A 280 -13.02 9.95 17.72
N SER A 281 -13.35 11.16 17.34
CA SER A 281 -12.36 12.22 17.14
C SER A 281 -11.73 12.68 18.45
N VAL A 282 -10.47 13.12 18.36
CA VAL A 282 -9.74 13.76 19.46
C VAL A 282 -9.24 15.13 19.02
N VAL A 283 -9.25 16.09 19.95
CA VAL A 283 -8.80 17.46 19.67
C VAL A 283 -7.27 17.51 19.49
N PRO A 284 -6.72 18.58 18.87
CA PRO A 284 -5.29 18.77 18.79
C PRO A 284 -4.57 18.70 20.15
N TYR A 285 -3.29 18.26 20.11
CA TYR A 285 -2.43 18.09 21.29
C TYR A 285 -2.95 17.05 22.31
N SER A 286 -3.80 16.14 21.89
CA SER A 286 -4.30 15.06 22.74
C SER A 286 -3.26 13.96 22.93
N LYS A 287 -3.16 13.41 24.13
CA LYS A 287 -2.48 12.14 24.39
C LYS A 287 -3.52 11.10 24.81
N VAL A 288 -3.74 10.13 23.94
CA VAL A 288 -4.67 9.02 24.16
C VAL A 288 -3.86 7.80 24.55
N VAL A 289 -4.10 7.23 25.70
CA VAL A 289 -3.43 6.02 26.20
C VAL A 289 -4.46 5.10 26.84
N GLU A 290 -4.21 3.82 26.79
CA GLU A 290 -4.95 2.86 27.61
C GLU A 290 -4.59 3.02 29.09
N LYS A 291 -5.53 2.65 29.96
CA LYS A 291 -5.24 2.56 31.39
C LYS A 291 -4.22 1.43 31.60
N ASP A 292 -3.26 1.64 32.47
CA ASP A 292 -2.30 0.57 32.79
C ASP A 292 -3.05 -0.69 33.22
N PRO A 293 -2.75 -1.85 32.57
CA PRO A 293 -3.38 -3.11 32.96
C PRO A 293 -2.95 -3.51 34.37
N GLU A 294 -3.86 -4.08 35.14
CA GLU A 294 -3.49 -4.76 36.38
C GLU A 294 -2.65 -6.00 36.05
N LEU A 295 -1.37 -5.96 36.41
CA LEU A 295 -0.46 -7.08 36.21
C LEU A 295 -0.36 -7.91 37.49
N LEU A 296 -0.60 -9.22 37.38
CA LEU A 296 -0.28 -10.18 38.41
C LEU A 296 1.20 -10.58 38.23
N ILE A 297 2.05 -10.11 39.13
CA ILE A 297 3.47 -10.42 39.11
C ILE A 297 3.70 -11.50 40.17
N HIS A 298 4.11 -12.69 39.73
CA HIS A 298 4.54 -13.78 40.61
C HIS A 298 6.05 -13.69 40.85
N ASP A 299 6.47 -13.93 42.03
CA ASP A 299 7.88 -13.85 42.48
C ASP A 299 8.81 -14.93 41.89
N GLY A 300 8.26 -15.83 41.09
CA GLY A 300 9.02 -16.90 40.43
C GLY A 300 9.38 -18.06 41.38
N SER A 301 8.83 -18.10 42.59
CA SER A 301 8.99 -19.27 43.48
C SER A 301 8.38 -20.53 42.84
N PRO A 302 8.91 -21.75 43.13
CA PRO A 302 8.34 -22.99 42.59
C PRO A 302 6.84 -23.18 42.92
N GLU A 303 6.37 -22.59 43.99
CA GLU A 303 4.99 -22.63 44.45
C GLU A 303 4.10 -21.72 43.60
N SER A 304 4.58 -20.54 43.18
CA SER A 304 3.86 -19.61 42.29
C SER A 304 3.79 -20.09 40.84
N LEU A 305 4.72 -20.95 40.42
CA LEU A 305 4.74 -21.58 39.08
C LEU A 305 3.79 -22.79 38.97
N GLY A 306 3.19 -23.23 40.08
CA GLY A 306 2.26 -24.39 40.12
C GLY A 306 1.03 -24.25 39.19
N ILE A 307 0.71 -23.05 38.76
CA ILE A 307 -0.34 -22.79 37.76
C ILE A 307 0.02 -23.40 36.39
N PHE A 308 1.31 -23.56 36.09
CA PHE A 308 1.78 -24.09 34.80
C PHE A 308 2.15 -25.59 34.85
N THR A 309 2.15 -26.22 36.01
CA THR A 309 2.59 -27.61 36.17
C THR A 309 1.47 -28.62 36.40
N SER A 310 0.24 -28.23 36.73
CA SER A 310 -0.78 -29.16 37.21
C SER A 310 -2.04 -29.32 36.35
N ALA A 311 -2.17 -28.68 35.21
CA ALA A 311 -3.24 -28.99 34.28
C ALA A 311 -2.70 -28.80 32.87
N GLY A 312 -2.71 -29.84 32.07
CA GLY A 312 -2.42 -29.76 30.66
C GLY A 312 -3.29 -28.70 29.99
N ALA A 313 -2.81 -27.46 30.00
CA ALA A 313 -3.29 -26.44 29.09
C ALA A 313 -2.65 -26.78 27.74
N GLY A 314 -3.32 -27.67 27.02
CA GLY A 314 -3.11 -27.75 25.59
C GLY A 314 -3.48 -26.42 24.98
N ILE A 315 -2.53 -25.82 24.24
CA ILE A 315 -2.83 -24.83 23.20
C ILE A 315 -3.38 -25.58 22.00
#